data_a029f196f15f6fac8fb0ff3bfea700dc
#
_entry.id   a029f196f15f6fac8fb0ff3bfea700dc
#
_cell.length_a   1.000
_cell.length_b   1.000
_cell.length_c   1.000
_cell.angle_alpha   90.00
_cell.angle_beta   90.00
_cell.angle_gamma   90.00
#
_symmetry.space_group_name_H-M   'P 1'
#
loop_
_entity.id
_entity.type
_entity.pdbx_description
1 polymer ?
#
loop_
_entity_poly.entity_id
_entity_poly.type
_entity_poly.pdbx_seq_one_letter_code
_entity_poly.pdbx_strand_id
1 'polypeptide(L)'
;ISSGKVSGFVSAGKSHTNSHYESVINQAGIYAGDKGFDITVKDNTHLKGAVIDSKGDAEKNTLRTGTLSWEDVENKADYRLSGKGIAVNKTPNALYNEKGFTPAVPTGSSGKADSTTRAGIAPGTIMIQDKDNQRQDMAALNRNTRDSLNKLGEIFNKTKVEERQELAGLFGKLAFNYLHDAKLTPNQRAAWHAVIGGIMGQLSNKDFIAGALPAGINEMMIGEIQ
;
A
#
# COMPACT_ATOMS: atom_id res chain seq x y z
N ILE A 1 46.45 -23.66 -26.97
CA ILE A 1 46.00 -23.60 -25.58
C ILE A 1 45.04 -22.42 -25.51
N SER A 2 43.75 -22.69 -25.50
CA SER A 2 42.70 -21.65 -25.38
C SER A 2 42.68 -21.14 -23.95
N SER A 3 43.07 -19.88 -23.76
CA SER A 3 42.93 -19.20 -22.49
C SER A 3 41.45 -18.90 -22.25
N GLY A 4 40.76 -19.73 -21.46
CA GLY A 4 39.43 -19.49 -21.03
C GLY A 4 39.35 -18.22 -20.15
N LYS A 5 38.69 -17.18 -20.63
CA LYS A 5 38.38 -15.99 -19.81
C LYS A 5 37.35 -16.41 -18.74
N VAL A 6 37.80 -16.47 -17.51
CA VAL A 6 36.91 -16.67 -16.35
C VAL A 6 36.22 -15.32 -16.08
N SER A 7 34.96 -15.23 -16.46
CA SER A 7 34.10 -14.12 -16.07
C SER A 7 33.55 -14.41 -14.66
N GLY A 8 33.79 -13.53 -13.72
CA GLY A 8 33.26 -13.64 -12.33
C GLY A 8 32.38 -12.46 -11.99
N PHE A 9 31.16 -12.77 -11.56
CA PHE A 9 30.21 -11.84 -11.01
C PHE A 9 29.89 -12.23 -9.56
N VAL A 10 29.98 -11.29 -8.65
CA VAL A 10 29.57 -11.48 -7.25
C VAL A 10 28.63 -10.34 -6.89
N SER A 11 27.43 -10.69 -6.46
CA SER A 11 26.46 -9.73 -5.91
C SER A 11 26.08 -10.11 -4.49
N ALA A 12 25.95 -9.14 -3.62
CA ALA A 12 25.41 -9.30 -2.28
C ALA A 12 24.35 -8.22 -2.04
N GLY A 13 23.19 -8.63 -1.62
CA GLY A 13 22.10 -7.72 -1.30
C GLY A 13 21.34 -8.20 -0.06
N LYS A 14 20.80 -7.23 0.69
CA LYS A 14 19.90 -7.48 1.81
C LYS A 14 18.64 -6.66 1.61
N SER A 15 17.50 -7.31 1.60
CA SER A 15 16.19 -6.67 1.62
C SER A 15 15.48 -6.99 2.92
N HIS A 16 14.73 -6.02 3.42
CA HIS A 16 13.90 -6.18 4.60
C HIS A 16 12.53 -5.61 4.30
N THR A 17 11.50 -6.42 4.55
CA THR A 17 10.11 -6.03 4.34
C THR A 17 9.36 -6.22 5.64
N ASN A 18 8.77 -5.15 6.14
CA ASN A 18 7.79 -5.19 7.22
C ASN A 18 6.45 -4.72 6.66
N SER A 19 5.40 -5.46 6.96
CA SER A 19 4.03 -5.09 6.60
C SER A 19 3.11 -5.49 7.75
N HIS A 20 2.27 -4.56 8.14
CA HIS A 20 1.23 -4.76 9.14
C HIS A 20 -0.10 -4.34 8.54
N TYR A 21 -1.12 -5.17 8.69
CA TYR A 21 -2.45 -4.91 8.19
C TYR A 21 -3.49 -5.44 9.17
N GLU A 22 -4.25 -4.54 9.75
CA GLU A 22 -5.39 -4.81 10.61
C GLU A 22 -6.59 -4.03 10.09
N SER A 23 -7.58 -4.70 9.55
CA SER A 23 -8.81 -4.08 9.06
C SER A 23 -9.99 -5.01 9.20
N VAL A 24 -11.11 -4.46 9.59
CA VAL A 24 -12.39 -5.16 9.52
C VAL A 24 -12.75 -5.35 8.05
N ILE A 25 -12.72 -6.60 7.60
CA ILE A 25 -13.05 -6.95 6.20
C ILE A 25 -14.56 -7.11 6.03
N ASN A 26 -15.19 -7.78 6.98
CA ASN A 26 -16.63 -7.98 7.03
C ASN A 26 -17.13 -7.47 8.38
N GLN A 27 -18.02 -6.50 8.35
CA GLN A 27 -18.58 -5.94 9.57
C GLN A 27 -19.57 -6.92 10.20
N ALA A 28 -19.33 -7.23 11.46
CA ALA A 28 -20.30 -8.02 12.25
C ALA A 28 -21.60 -7.24 12.43
N GLY A 29 -22.72 -7.92 12.43
CA GLY A 29 -23.98 -7.24 12.66
C GLY A 29 -25.23 -8.07 12.42
N ILE A 30 -26.35 -7.46 12.71
CA ILE A 30 -27.68 -7.93 12.33
C ILE A 30 -28.11 -7.10 11.14
N TYR A 31 -28.48 -7.75 10.05
CA TYR A 31 -28.90 -7.11 8.81
C TYR A 31 -30.34 -7.49 8.51
N ALA A 32 -31.28 -6.61 8.86
CA ALA A 32 -32.71 -6.81 8.62
C ALA A 32 -33.09 -6.38 7.19
N GLY A 33 -34.05 -7.07 6.62
CA GLY A 33 -34.65 -6.72 5.32
C GLY A 33 -35.65 -5.57 5.41
N ASP A 34 -36.54 -5.48 4.41
CA ASP A 34 -37.52 -4.39 4.24
C ASP A 34 -38.59 -4.33 5.36
N LYS A 35 -38.69 -5.38 6.14
CA LYS A 35 -39.62 -5.43 7.28
C LYS A 35 -39.05 -4.85 8.58
N GLY A 36 -37.78 -4.45 8.57
CA GLY A 36 -37.12 -3.90 9.75
C GLY A 36 -36.77 -4.96 10.79
N PHE A 37 -36.54 -4.51 12.01
CA PHE A 37 -36.25 -5.37 13.16
C PHE A 37 -37.06 -4.96 14.41
N ASP A 38 -37.40 -5.95 15.21
CA ASP A 38 -37.91 -5.79 16.58
C ASP A 38 -37.06 -6.69 17.49
N ILE A 39 -36.14 -6.06 18.21
CA ILE A 39 -35.12 -6.75 19.03
C ILE A 39 -35.33 -6.37 20.49
N THR A 40 -35.41 -7.38 21.37
CA THR A 40 -35.44 -7.17 22.80
C THR A 40 -34.30 -7.91 23.47
N VAL A 41 -33.49 -7.17 24.21
CA VAL A 41 -32.35 -7.66 25.00
C VAL A 41 -32.61 -7.28 26.46
N LYS A 42 -32.55 -8.25 27.35
CA LYS A 42 -32.85 -8.02 28.78
C LYS A 42 -31.80 -7.10 29.43
N ASP A 43 -30.54 -7.38 29.19
CA ASP A 43 -29.43 -6.71 29.87
C ASP A 43 -28.78 -5.68 28.93
N ASN A 44 -27.52 -5.83 28.62
CA ASN A 44 -26.77 -4.89 27.77
C ASN A 44 -26.66 -5.36 26.33
N THR A 45 -26.83 -4.43 25.39
CA THR A 45 -26.39 -4.59 23.99
C THR A 45 -25.06 -3.89 23.82
N HIS A 46 -24.02 -4.61 23.39
CA HIS A 46 -22.72 -4.05 23.10
C HIS A 46 -22.34 -4.24 21.64
N LEU A 47 -21.96 -3.15 20.98
CA LEU A 47 -21.53 -3.14 19.58
C LEU A 47 -20.06 -2.71 19.50
N LYS A 48 -19.16 -3.61 19.05
CA LYS A 48 -17.77 -3.30 18.77
C LYS A 48 -17.51 -3.35 17.27
N GLY A 49 -17.42 -2.17 16.64
CA GLY A 49 -17.32 -2.04 15.19
C GLY A 49 -18.45 -2.76 14.44
N ALA A 50 -19.57 -2.99 15.11
CA ALA A 50 -20.69 -3.82 14.63
C ALA A 50 -21.94 -2.97 14.38
N VAL A 51 -22.86 -3.47 13.57
CA VAL A 51 -24.08 -2.74 13.24
C VAL A 51 -25.35 -3.58 13.48
N ILE A 52 -26.43 -2.89 13.81
CA ILE A 52 -27.79 -3.37 13.61
C ILE A 52 -28.37 -2.54 12.47
N ASP A 53 -28.39 -3.13 11.28
CA ASP A 53 -28.79 -2.48 10.03
C ASP A 53 -30.16 -2.95 9.56
N SER A 54 -30.82 -2.14 8.75
CA SER A 54 -32.14 -2.44 8.20
C SER A 54 -32.35 -1.77 6.85
N LYS A 55 -33.02 -2.47 5.95
CA LYS A 55 -33.56 -1.90 4.71
C LYS A 55 -34.95 -1.33 4.89
N GLY A 56 -35.60 -1.63 6.01
CA GLY A 56 -36.94 -1.14 6.34
C GLY A 56 -36.91 0.32 6.77
N ASP A 57 -38.09 0.96 6.70
CA ASP A 57 -38.30 2.32 7.19
C ASP A 57 -38.07 2.39 8.71
N ALA A 58 -37.73 3.57 9.22
CA ALA A 58 -37.36 3.77 10.62
C ALA A 58 -38.44 3.30 11.62
N GLU A 59 -39.70 3.45 11.25
CA GLU A 59 -40.85 3.06 12.07
C GLU A 59 -40.94 1.55 12.29
N LYS A 60 -40.30 0.76 11.43
CA LYS A 60 -40.25 -0.70 11.51
C LYS A 60 -39.09 -1.22 12.35
N ASN A 61 -38.23 -0.34 12.83
CA ASN A 61 -37.04 -0.69 13.56
C ASN A 61 -37.20 -0.36 15.05
N THR A 62 -37.12 -1.37 15.88
CA THR A 62 -37.21 -1.20 17.33
C THR A 62 -36.17 -2.03 18.04
N LEU A 63 -35.37 -1.39 18.90
CA LEU A 63 -34.48 -2.04 19.84
C LEU A 63 -34.91 -1.69 21.27
N ARG A 64 -35.17 -2.70 22.09
CA ARG A 64 -35.38 -2.58 23.55
C ARG A 64 -34.21 -3.26 24.22
N THR A 65 -33.47 -2.55 25.05
CA THR A 65 -32.31 -3.11 25.75
C THR A 65 -32.22 -2.51 27.16
N GLY A 66 -31.65 -3.24 28.11
CA GLY A 66 -31.34 -2.70 29.44
C GLY A 66 -30.46 -1.46 29.31
N THR A 67 -29.26 -1.66 28.80
CA THR A 67 -28.33 -0.58 28.43
C THR A 67 -27.78 -0.81 27.04
N LEU A 68 -27.21 0.23 26.43
CA LEU A 68 -26.51 0.15 25.13
C LEU A 68 -25.11 0.74 25.25
N SER A 69 -24.14 -0.01 24.78
CA SER A 69 -22.76 0.45 24.69
C SER A 69 -22.19 0.15 23.31
N TRP A 70 -21.25 0.99 22.86
CA TRP A 70 -20.60 0.78 21.57
C TRP A 70 -19.19 1.31 21.57
N GLU A 71 -18.37 0.73 20.72
CA GLU A 71 -17.02 1.19 20.40
C GLU A 71 -16.74 0.99 18.91
N ASP A 72 -16.03 1.93 18.33
CA ASP A 72 -15.54 1.83 16.97
C ASP A 72 -14.25 0.99 16.93
N VAL A 73 -13.90 0.45 15.78
CA VAL A 73 -12.65 -0.30 15.56
C VAL A 73 -11.76 0.48 14.61
N GLU A 74 -10.56 0.80 15.06
CA GLU A 74 -9.55 1.41 14.21
C GLU A 74 -8.95 0.37 13.26
N ASN A 75 -8.94 0.67 11.97
CA ASN A 75 -8.24 -0.09 10.95
C ASN A 75 -6.91 0.56 10.68
N LYS A 76 -5.83 -0.22 10.66
CA LYS A 76 -4.46 0.27 10.45
C LYS A 76 -3.74 -0.61 9.44
N ALA A 77 -3.02 0.04 8.55
CA ALA A 77 -2.12 -0.64 7.64
C ALA A 77 -0.85 0.19 7.47
N ASP A 78 0.28 -0.46 7.60
CA ASP A 78 1.56 0.14 7.28
C ASP A 78 2.50 -0.88 6.64
N TYR A 79 3.42 -0.37 5.83
CA TYR A 79 4.51 -1.17 5.31
C TYR A 79 5.78 -0.36 5.18
N ARG A 80 6.90 -1.06 5.29
CA ARG A 80 8.24 -0.53 5.01
C ARG A 80 9.05 -1.58 4.26
N LEU A 81 9.54 -1.20 3.10
CA LEU A 81 10.50 -1.95 2.32
C LEU A 81 11.83 -1.21 2.31
N SER A 82 12.92 -1.91 2.58
CA SER A 82 14.27 -1.37 2.41
C SER A 82 15.16 -2.43 1.80
N GLY A 83 15.97 -2.03 0.81
CA GLY A 83 16.95 -2.90 0.18
C GLY A 83 18.25 -2.16 -0.07
N LYS A 84 19.36 -2.83 0.16
CA LYS A 84 20.72 -2.36 -0.18
C LYS A 84 21.48 -3.51 -0.80
N GLY A 85 22.27 -3.22 -1.82
CA GLY A 85 23.09 -4.24 -2.44
C GLY A 85 24.32 -3.64 -3.12
N ILE A 86 25.24 -4.51 -3.43
CA ILE A 86 26.47 -4.19 -4.15
C ILE A 86 26.72 -5.30 -5.16
N ALA A 87 27.24 -4.94 -6.31
CA ALA A 87 27.70 -5.86 -7.31
C ALA A 87 29.16 -5.57 -7.67
N VAL A 88 29.97 -6.60 -7.78
CA VAL A 88 31.38 -6.50 -8.18
C VAL A 88 31.58 -7.30 -9.46
N ASN A 89 32.02 -6.63 -10.50
CA ASN A 89 32.28 -7.21 -11.81
C ASN A 89 33.78 -7.29 -12.09
N LYS A 90 34.26 -8.48 -12.49
CA LYS A 90 35.64 -8.67 -12.92
C LYS A 90 35.89 -8.36 -14.41
N THR A 91 34.88 -8.36 -15.22
CA THR A 91 34.96 -8.15 -16.66
C THR A 91 34.18 -6.93 -17.12
N PRO A 92 34.70 -6.14 -18.07
CA PRO A 92 33.89 -5.18 -18.83
C PRO A 92 32.74 -5.92 -19.50
N ASN A 93 31.58 -5.33 -19.62
CA ASN A 93 30.34 -5.90 -20.19
C ASN A 93 29.48 -6.78 -19.26
N ALA A 94 29.75 -6.85 -17.95
CA ALA A 94 28.75 -7.27 -17.00
C ALA A 94 27.78 -6.10 -16.73
N LEU A 95 26.69 -6.33 -16.03
CA LEU A 95 25.70 -5.31 -15.65
C LEU A 95 26.33 -3.90 -15.55
N TYR A 96 26.00 -2.99 -16.44
CA TYR A 96 26.54 -1.61 -16.55
C TYR A 96 27.92 -1.43 -17.23
N ASN A 97 28.44 -2.44 -17.92
CA ASN A 97 29.66 -2.36 -18.74
C ASN A 97 30.94 -1.82 -18.09
N GLU A 98 30.99 -1.72 -16.78
CA GLU A 98 32.19 -1.22 -16.11
C GLU A 98 32.85 -2.30 -15.25
N LYS A 99 34.15 -2.33 -15.29
CA LYS A 99 34.98 -3.15 -14.39
C LYS A 99 35.01 -2.46 -13.03
N GLY A 100 34.57 -3.15 -12.00
CA GLY A 100 34.66 -2.63 -10.65
C GLY A 100 33.40 -2.81 -9.82
N PHE A 101 33.18 -1.87 -8.93
CA PHE A 101 32.15 -1.85 -7.96
C PHE A 101 30.92 -1.06 -8.46
N THR A 102 29.76 -1.72 -8.53
CA THR A 102 28.51 -1.08 -8.89
C THR A 102 27.56 -1.17 -7.71
N PRO A 103 27.14 -0.06 -7.10
CA PRO A 103 26.10 -0.10 -6.09
C PRO A 103 24.78 -0.55 -6.74
N ALA A 104 24.11 -1.50 -6.14
CA ALA A 104 22.77 -1.82 -6.54
C ALA A 104 21.83 -0.66 -6.20
N VAL A 105 20.78 -0.48 -7.00
CA VAL A 105 19.78 0.56 -6.74
C VAL A 105 19.20 0.35 -5.35
N PRO A 106 19.34 1.34 -4.45
CA PRO A 106 18.69 1.23 -3.15
C PRO A 106 17.17 1.21 -3.36
N THR A 107 16.53 0.17 -2.86
CA THR A 107 15.07 0.07 -2.91
C THR A 107 14.50 0.46 -1.56
N GLY A 108 13.61 1.44 -1.56
CA GLY A 108 12.90 1.87 -0.37
C GLY A 108 11.49 2.27 -0.74
N SER A 109 10.50 1.75 -0.02
CA SER A 109 9.12 2.17 -0.14
C SER A 109 8.43 2.02 1.20
N SER A 110 7.55 2.95 1.53
CA SER A 110 6.73 2.87 2.73
C SER A 110 5.36 3.47 2.47
N GLY A 111 4.37 3.05 3.23
CA GLY A 111 3.04 3.61 3.18
C GLY A 111 2.30 3.34 4.47
N LYS A 112 1.34 4.22 4.76
CA LYS A 112 0.41 4.09 5.88
C LYS A 112 -0.99 4.40 5.40
N ALA A 113 -1.97 3.73 5.98
CA ALA A 113 -3.36 4.06 5.85
C ALA A 113 -4.09 3.70 7.13
N ASP A 114 -5.06 4.50 7.49
CA ASP A 114 -5.95 4.28 8.62
C ASP A 114 -7.39 4.57 8.22
N SER A 115 -8.31 3.94 8.90
CA SER A 115 -9.75 4.20 8.81
C SER A 115 -10.42 3.71 10.08
N THR A 116 -11.71 4.01 10.23
CA THR A 116 -12.48 3.58 11.40
C THR A 116 -13.72 2.84 10.95
N THR A 117 -13.88 1.59 11.38
CA THR A 117 -15.13 0.86 11.27
C THR A 117 -16.02 1.27 12.43
N ARG A 118 -17.11 1.93 12.14
CA ARG A 118 -17.99 2.51 13.15
C ARG A 118 -19.06 1.52 13.59
N ALA A 119 -19.27 1.45 14.90
CA ALA A 119 -20.46 0.82 15.44
C ALA A 119 -21.70 1.68 15.15
N GLY A 120 -22.86 1.08 14.95
CA GLY A 120 -24.06 1.84 14.67
C GLY A 120 -25.34 1.04 14.66
N ILE A 121 -26.46 1.76 14.71
CA ILE A 121 -27.82 1.19 14.62
C ILE A 121 -28.61 2.02 13.62
N ALA A 122 -29.21 1.38 12.64
CA ALA A 122 -30.07 2.03 11.64
C ALA A 122 -31.15 2.91 12.31
N PRO A 123 -31.65 3.93 11.60
CA PRO A 123 -32.76 4.76 12.11
C PRO A 123 -33.91 3.93 12.62
N GLY A 124 -34.49 4.32 13.74
CA GLY A 124 -35.60 3.61 14.43
C GLY A 124 -35.67 3.97 15.92
N THR A 125 -36.58 3.33 16.62
CA THR A 125 -36.78 3.54 18.05
C THR A 125 -35.80 2.72 18.87
N ILE A 126 -35.11 3.35 19.81
CA ILE A 126 -34.24 2.70 20.80
C ILE A 126 -34.80 3.01 22.19
N MET A 127 -35.13 1.98 22.91
CA MET A 127 -35.67 2.07 24.28
C MET A 127 -34.68 1.52 25.28
N ILE A 128 -34.05 2.41 26.06
CA ILE A 128 -33.19 2.04 27.18
C ILE A 128 -34.06 1.83 28.40
N GLN A 129 -34.05 0.61 28.95
CA GLN A 129 -34.85 0.22 30.08
C GLN A 129 -34.20 0.59 31.42
N ASP A 130 -32.88 0.49 31.50
CA ASP A 130 -32.05 0.86 32.66
C ASP A 130 -31.30 2.18 32.39
N LYS A 131 -32.04 3.28 32.50
CA LYS A 131 -31.50 4.62 32.21
C LYS A 131 -30.44 5.05 33.21
N ASP A 132 -30.55 4.58 34.47
CA ASP A 132 -29.64 4.98 35.53
C ASP A 132 -28.24 4.40 35.32
N ASN A 133 -28.11 3.27 34.63
CA ASN A 133 -26.87 2.62 34.29
C ASN A 133 -26.42 2.89 32.84
N GLN A 134 -27.18 3.64 32.05
CA GLN A 134 -26.76 4.04 30.70
C GLN A 134 -25.60 5.04 30.77
N ARG A 135 -24.43 4.66 30.25
CA ARG A 135 -23.20 5.44 30.36
C ARG A 135 -22.93 6.37 29.17
N GLN A 136 -23.21 5.90 27.97
CA GLN A 136 -22.93 6.67 26.75
C GLN A 136 -24.14 7.50 26.36
N ASP A 137 -23.85 8.70 25.84
CA ASP A 137 -24.90 9.60 25.34
C ASP A 137 -25.47 9.03 24.02
N MET A 138 -26.73 8.72 24.01
CA MET A 138 -27.44 8.16 22.86
C MET A 138 -27.42 9.07 21.63
N ALA A 139 -27.23 10.38 21.81
CA ALA A 139 -27.10 11.33 20.70
C ALA A 139 -25.79 11.12 19.91
N ALA A 140 -24.76 10.54 20.53
CA ALA A 140 -23.49 10.24 19.88
C ALA A 140 -23.50 8.93 19.08
N LEU A 141 -24.55 8.13 19.17
CA LEU A 141 -24.66 6.87 18.44
C LEU A 141 -24.72 7.11 16.93
N ASN A 142 -23.88 6.41 16.18
CA ASN A 142 -23.93 6.45 14.72
C ASN A 142 -25.23 5.82 14.21
N ARG A 143 -26.00 6.61 13.45
CA ARG A 143 -27.27 6.19 12.83
C ARG A 143 -27.12 5.95 11.32
N ASN A 144 -25.93 6.18 10.73
CA ASN A 144 -25.62 5.84 9.36
C ASN A 144 -24.83 4.52 9.31
N THR A 145 -25.54 3.43 9.15
CA THR A 145 -24.95 2.09 9.10
C THR A 145 -24.37 1.73 7.73
N ARG A 146 -24.78 2.44 6.66
CA ARG A 146 -24.35 2.13 5.28
C ARG A 146 -22.87 2.41 5.04
N ASP A 147 -22.32 3.46 5.66
CA ASP A 147 -20.93 3.89 5.50
C ASP A 147 -20.07 3.56 6.74
N SER A 148 -20.47 2.55 7.52
CA SER A 148 -19.83 2.25 8.79
C SER A 148 -18.61 1.33 8.68
N LEU A 149 -18.52 0.49 7.64
CA LEU A 149 -17.45 -0.50 7.50
C LEU A 149 -16.08 0.12 7.28
N ASN A 150 -15.94 1.08 6.36
CA ASN A 150 -14.69 1.80 6.06
C ASN A 150 -13.42 0.92 6.00
N LYS A 151 -13.53 -0.27 5.41
CA LYS A 151 -12.38 -1.17 5.31
C LYS A 151 -11.23 -0.53 4.53
N LEU A 152 -10.01 -0.81 4.94
CA LEU A 152 -8.83 -0.38 4.20
C LEU A 152 -8.68 -1.19 2.91
N GLY A 153 -8.31 -0.50 1.82
CA GLY A 153 -7.81 -1.16 0.62
C GLY A 153 -6.40 -1.72 0.86
N GLU A 154 -5.96 -2.60 -0.04
CA GLU A 154 -4.59 -3.10 -0.02
C GLU A 154 -3.60 -1.96 -0.31
N ILE A 155 -2.76 -1.61 0.68
CA ILE A 155 -1.73 -0.56 0.52
C ILE A 155 -0.36 -1.11 0.14
N PHE A 156 -0.12 -2.40 0.32
CA PHE A 156 1.11 -3.08 -0.03
C PHE A 156 0.83 -4.28 -0.94
N ASN A 157 1.44 -4.27 -2.11
CA ASN A 157 1.43 -5.39 -3.03
C ASN A 157 2.86 -5.74 -3.42
N LYS A 158 3.35 -6.87 -2.92
CA LYS A 158 4.72 -7.34 -3.12
C LYS A 158 5.05 -7.48 -4.62
N THR A 159 4.16 -8.06 -5.39
CA THR A 159 4.34 -8.27 -6.84
C THR A 159 4.54 -6.94 -7.56
N LYS A 160 3.69 -5.93 -7.29
CA LYS A 160 3.86 -4.60 -7.89
C LYS A 160 5.17 -3.92 -7.50
N VAL A 161 5.68 -4.19 -6.30
CA VAL A 161 6.98 -3.66 -5.87
C VAL A 161 8.11 -4.35 -6.63
N GLU A 162 8.05 -5.68 -6.77
CA GLU A 162 9.02 -6.47 -7.55
C GLU A 162 9.03 -6.07 -9.02
N GLU A 163 7.87 -5.91 -9.65
CA GLU A 163 7.73 -5.42 -11.04
C GLU A 163 8.38 -4.05 -11.25
N ARG A 164 8.20 -3.11 -10.30
CA ARG A 164 8.85 -1.80 -10.37
C ARG A 164 10.36 -1.87 -10.24
N GLN A 165 10.85 -2.73 -9.36
CA GLN A 165 12.29 -2.96 -9.20
C GLN A 165 12.90 -3.55 -10.47
N GLU A 166 12.22 -4.51 -11.08
CA GLU A 166 12.62 -5.09 -12.37
C GLU A 166 12.65 -4.03 -13.47
N LEU A 167 11.60 -3.22 -13.57
CA LEU A 167 11.53 -2.11 -14.52
C LEU A 167 12.68 -1.11 -14.33
N ALA A 168 12.97 -0.72 -13.09
CA ALA A 168 14.09 0.17 -12.78
C ALA A 168 15.43 -0.46 -13.18
N GLY A 169 15.60 -1.76 -12.94
CA GLY A 169 16.79 -2.52 -13.33
C GLY A 169 16.96 -2.60 -14.84
N LEU A 170 15.89 -2.89 -15.60
CA LEU A 170 15.89 -2.93 -17.06
C LEU A 170 16.21 -1.55 -17.66
N PHE A 171 15.55 -0.50 -17.15
CA PHE A 171 15.85 0.88 -17.56
C PHE A 171 17.32 1.23 -17.34
N GLY A 172 17.87 0.94 -16.14
CA GLY A 172 19.25 1.20 -15.83
C GLY A 172 20.20 0.47 -16.79
N LYS A 173 19.94 -0.80 -17.07
CA LYS A 173 20.73 -1.59 -18.02
C LYS A 173 20.77 -0.97 -19.41
N LEU A 174 19.61 -0.58 -19.94
CA LEU A 174 19.52 0.04 -21.27
C LEU A 174 20.21 1.40 -21.31
N ALA A 175 19.91 2.26 -20.32
CA ALA A 175 20.47 3.61 -20.27
C ALA A 175 22.00 3.62 -20.08
N PHE A 176 22.56 2.75 -19.26
CA PHE A 176 24.01 2.65 -19.09
C PHE A 176 24.71 2.04 -20.30
N ASN A 177 24.11 1.08 -21.00
CA ASN A 177 24.63 0.57 -22.27
C ASN A 177 24.71 1.67 -23.32
N TYR A 178 23.66 2.49 -23.44
CA TYR A 178 23.66 3.65 -24.36
C TYR A 178 24.77 4.64 -24.02
N LEU A 179 24.96 4.97 -22.73
CA LEU A 179 26.03 5.88 -22.30
C LEU A 179 27.42 5.33 -22.53
N HIS A 180 27.59 3.99 -22.50
CA HIS A 180 28.88 3.38 -22.78
C HIS A 180 29.37 3.66 -24.20
N ASP A 181 28.46 3.60 -25.17
CA ASP A 181 28.74 3.79 -26.57
C ASP A 181 28.80 5.27 -26.98
N ALA A 182 28.26 6.15 -26.15
CA ALA A 182 28.26 7.59 -26.39
C ALA A 182 29.64 8.22 -26.19
N LYS A 183 30.06 9.07 -27.12
CA LYS A 183 31.33 9.85 -27.05
C LYS A 183 31.18 11.01 -26.05
N LEU A 184 31.15 10.73 -24.77
CA LEU A 184 30.99 11.71 -23.70
C LEU A 184 32.32 11.98 -22.97
N THR A 185 32.49 13.21 -22.53
CA THR A 185 33.57 13.56 -21.60
C THR A 185 33.29 12.93 -20.21
N PRO A 186 34.34 12.76 -19.36
CA PRO A 186 34.17 12.21 -18.02
C PRO A 186 33.14 12.96 -17.18
N ASN A 187 33.07 14.29 -17.27
CA ASN A 187 32.12 15.10 -16.54
C ASN A 187 30.66 14.91 -17.04
N GLN A 188 30.50 14.84 -18.37
CA GLN A 188 29.19 14.55 -18.96
C GLN A 188 28.70 13.15 -18.57
N ARG A 189 29.60 12.16 -18.62
CA ARG A 189 29.29 10.79 -18.21
C ARG A 189 28.84 10.72 -16.74
N ALA A 190 29.56 11.38 -15.83
CA ALA A 190 29.21 11.46 -14.42
C ALA A 190 27.83 12.11 -14.19
N ALA A 191 27.51 13.19 -14.92
CA ALA A 191 26.22 13.84 -14.85
C ALA A 191 25.08 12.93 -15.30
N TRP A 192 25.28 12.21 -16.42
CA TRP A 192 24.29 11.24 -16.89
C TRP A 192 24.10 10.05 -15.95
N HIS A 193 25.16 9.54 -15.34
CA HIS A 193 25.05 8.48 -14.32
C HIS A 193 24.19 8.94 -13.14
N ALA A 194 24.32 10.19 -12.70
CA ALA A 194 23.48 10.74 -11.64
C ALA A 194 22.01 10.85 -12.05
N VAL A 195 21.74 11.28 -13.28
CA VAL A 195 20.36 11.36 -13.83
C VAL A 195 19.73 9.98 -13.92
N ILE A 196 20.42 9.00 -14.51
CA ILE A 196 19.92 7.63 -14.64
C ILE A 196 19.68 7.02 -13.26
N GLY A 197 20.60 7.19 -12.33
CA GLY A 197 20.44 6.72 -10.96
C GLY A 197 19.24 7.35 -10.25
N GLY A 198 18.99 8.63 -10.46
CA GLY A 198 17.82 9.33 -9.96
C GLY A 198 16.50 8.76 -10.51
N ILE A 199 16.46 8.52 -11.82
CA ILE A 199 15.28 7.92 -12.48
C ILE A 199 15.04 6.49 -12.00
N MET A 200 16.09 5.66 -11.90
CA MET A 200 15.97 4.32 -11.35
C MET A 200 15.42 4.34 -9.92
N GLY A 201 15.88 5.29 -9.10
CA GLY A 201 15.34 5.51 -7.75
C GLY A 201 13.86 5.86 -7.75
N GLN A 202 13.42 6.71 -8.65
CA GLN A 202 12.00 7.07 -8.81
C GLN A 202 11.15 5.89 -9.32
N LEU A 203 11.63 5.15 -10.31
CA LEU A 203 10.94 3.96 -10.84
C LEU A 203 10.73 2.88 -9.78
N SER A 204 11.67 2.72 -8.87
CA SER A 204 11.57 1.73 -7.78
C SER A 204 10.67 2.17 -6.63
N ASN A 205 10.31 3.44 -6.54
CA ASN A 205 9.47 4.02 -5.48
C ASN A 205 7.98 4.08 -5.85
N LYS A 206 7.12 4.22 -4.82
CA LYS A 206 5.66 4.21 -4.95
C LYS A 206 5.09 5.38 -5.78
N ASP A 207 5.76 6.51 -5.79
CA ASP A 207 5.23 7.77 -6.31
C ASP A 207 5.53 8.01 -7.80
N PHE A 208 5.98 6.97 -8.52
CA PHE A 208 6.17 7.05 -9.95
C PHE A 208 4.82 7.10 -10.68
N ILE A 209 4.49 8.26 -11.24
CA ILE A 209 3.36 8.44 -12.15
C ILE A 209 3.86 8.10 -13.55
N ALA A 210 3.28 7.06 -14.18
CA ALA A 210 3.68 6.50 -15.47
C ALA A 210 3.67 7.49 -16.66
N GLY A 211 3.30 8.74 -16.46
CA GLY A 211 3.30 9.80 -17.49
C GLY A 211 4.41 10.83 -17.36
N ALA A 212 5.27 10.75 -16.35
CA ALA A 212 6.25 11.79 -16.03
C ALA A 212 7.70 11.44 -16.40
N LEU A 213 7.91 10.61 -17.42
CA LEU A 213 9.24 10.53 -18.04
C LEU A 213 9.54 11.88 -18.70
N PRO A 214 10.64 12.57 -18.30
CA PRO A 214 11.04 13.77 -19.02
C PRO A 214 11.14 13.48 -20.51
N ALA A 215 10.65 14.40 -21.34
CA ALA A 215 10.60 14.24 -22.81
C ALA A 215 11.93 13.79 -23.43
N GLY A 216 13.08 14.19 -22.84
CA GLY A 216 14.41 13.77 -23.27
C GLY A 216 14.70 12.27 -23.11
N ILE A 217 14.04 11.57 -22.19
CA ILE A 217 14.20 10.12 -22.03
C ILE A 217 13.39 9.38 -23.07
N ASN A 218 12.24 9.92 -23.45
CA ASN A 218 11.43 9.38 -24.52
C ASN A 218 12.17 9.43 -25.87
N GLU A 219 12.87 10.51 -26.16
CA GLU A 219 13.73 10.62 -27.36
C GLU A 219 14.90 9.63 -27.35
N MET A 220 15.53 9.39 -26.18
CA MET A 220 16.59 8.38 -26.06
C MET A 220 16.09 6.96 -26.32
N MET A 221 14.86 6.63 -25.93
CA MET A 221 14.28 5.29 -26.14
C MET A 221 13.72 5.10 -27.55
N ILE A 222 13.19 6.16 -28.18
CA ILE A 222 12.63 6.09 -29.56
C ILE A 222 13.74 6.00 -30.62
N GLY A 223 14.92 6.61 -30.37
CA GLY A 223 16.04 6.57 -31.28
C GLY A 223 16.68 5.19 -31.50
N GLU A 224 16.42 4.21 -30.62
CA GLU A 224 16.93 2.84 -30.77
C GLU A 224 15.93 1.84 -31.37
N ILE A 225 14.67 2.25 -31.63
CA ILE A 225 13.63 1.37 -32.20
C ILE A 225 13.48 1.58 -33.73
N GLN A 226 14.24 2.50 -34.30
CA GLN A 226 14.40 2.67 -35.75
C GLN A 226 15.78 2.14 -36.16
#